data_67eb7d5aa1e86e8ed7f61fc0b38a6486
#
_entry.id   67eb7d5aa1e86e8ed7f61fc0b38a6486
#
_cell.length_a   1.000
_cell.length_b   1.000
_cell.length_c   1.000
_cell.angle_alpha   90.00
_cell.angle_beta   90.00
_cell.angle_gamma   90.00
#
_symmetry.space_group_name_H-M   'P 1'
#
loop_
_entity.id
_entity.type
_entity.pdbx_description
1 polymer ?
#
loop_
_entity_poly.entity_id
_entity_poly.type
_entity_poly.pdbx_seq_one_letter_code
_entity_poly.pdbx_strand_id
1 'polypeptide(L)'
;MKSSSQWHELIRREPIFHHPELIWDAGSFDEQIAEDFNEVGASGRRYSRSEVKEVVLGRLEGTHADSLADGYRIEEAESRILADDVAQVLYTLCTPGRVTRRSTLYRRRGSAWQAVFHPGTVIEGETALSSDD
;
A
#
# COMPACT_ATOMS: atom_id res chain seq x y z
N MET A 1 -23.96 -4.57 -11.03
CA MET A 1 -23.17 -3.34 -11.01
C MET A 1 -22.46 -3.21 -9.67
N LYS A 2 -21.19 -2.92 -9.70
CA LYS A 2 -20.43 -2.76 -8.47
C LYS A 2 -20.73 -1.40 -7.85
N SER A 3 -20.94 -1.38 -6.54
CA SER A 3 -21.20 -0.13 -5.86
C SER A 3 -19.89 0.63 -5.66
N SER A 4 -19.98 1.94 -5.60
CA SER A 4 -18.84 2.79 -5.33
C SER A 4 -18.23 2.53 -3.95
N SER A 5 -19.00 1.93 -3.03
CA SER A 5 -18.50 1.61 -1.69
C SER A 5 -17.38 0.57 -1.71
N GLN A 6 -17.38 -0.35 -2.69
CA GLN A 6 -16.29 -1.32 -2.82
C GLN A 6 -14.97 -0.63 -3.15
N TRP A 7 -15.03 0.40 -3.97
CA TRP A 7 -13.84 1.14 -4.38
C TRP A 7 -13.31 1.99 -3.24
N HIS A 8 -14.20 2.60 -2.47
CA HIS A 8 -13.80 3.35 -1.27
C HIS A 8 -13.17 2.42 -0.23
N GLU A 9 -13.65 1.19 -0.14
CA GLU A 9 -13.07 0.20 0.75
C GLU A 9 -11.63 -0.13 0.38
N LEU A 10 -11.37 -0.27 -0.93
CA LEU A 10 -10.00 -0.53 -1.38
C LEU A 10 -9.06 0.65 -1.07
N ILE A 11 -9.54 1.88 -1.25
CA ILE A 11 -8.75 3.07 -0.90
C ILE A 11 -8.41 3.07 0.58
N ARG A 12 -9.36 2.70 1.45
CA ARG A 12 -9.13 2.69 2.90
C ARG A 12 -8.13 1.63 3.35
N ARG A 13 -7.79 0.68 2.48
CA ARG A 13 -6.78 -0.33 2.79
C ARG A 13 -5.35 0.22 2.64
N GLU A 14 -5.19 1.40 2.03
CA GLU A 14 -3.86 1.96 1.79
C GLU A 14 -3.43 2.87 2.95
N PRO A 15 -2.18 2.93 3.29
CA PRO A 15 -1.08 2.08 2.78
C PRO A 15 -1.21 0.65 3.34
N ILE A 16 -1.38 -0.30 2.45
CA ILE A 16 -1.79 -1.67 2.82
C ILE A 16 -0.89 -2.32 3.89
N PHE A 17 0.39 -2.00 3.89
CA PHE A 17 1.34 -2.62 4.82
C PHE A 17 1.40 -1.92 6.19
N HIS A 18 0.57 -0.91 6.42
CA HIS A 18 0.62 -0.09 7.63
C HIS A 18 -0.71 -0.08 8.40
N HIS A 19 -1.57 -1.06 8.15
CA HIS A 19 -2.85 -1.18 8.84
C HIS A 19 -2.87 -2.45 9.68
N PRO A 20 -2.62 -2.33 11.01
CA PRO A 20 -2.61 -3.51 11.88
C PRO A 20 -3.92 -4.28 11.90
N GLU A 21 -5.03 -3.62 11.61
CA GLU A 21 -6.34 -4.28 11.54
C GLU A 21 -6.46 -5.20 10.32
N LEU A 22 -5.60 -5.02 9.32
CA LEU A 22 -5.58 -5.88 8.13
C LEU A 22 -4.46 -6.91 8.20
N ILE A 23 -3.29 -6.50 8.65
CA ILE A 23 -2.12 -7.39 8.73
C ILE A 23 -1.53 -7.28 10.13
N TRP A 24 -1.71 -8.33 10.92
CA TRP A 24 -1.21 -8.36 12.30
C TRP A 24 -0.31 -9.56 12.57
N ASP A 25 -0.22 -10.52 11.63
CA ASP A 25 0.65 -11.69 11.75
C ASP A 25 0.88 -12.29 10.36
N ALA A 26 1.61 -13.40 10.31
CA ALA A 26 1.93 -14.06 9.05
C ALA A 26 0.68 -14.54 8.30
N GLY A 27 -0.29 -15.06 9.03
CA GLY A 27 -1.53 -15.56 8.41
C GLY A 27 -2.33 -14.45 7.76
N SER A 28 -2.51 -13.34 8.44
CA SER A 28 -3.24 -12.20 7.87
C SER A 28 -2.49 -11.58 6.70
N PHE A 29 -1.15 -11.55 6.77
CA PHE A 29 -0.36 -11.13 5.62
C PHE A 29 -0.69 -11.99 4.40
N ASP A 30 -0.69 -13.30 4.58
CA ASP A 30 -0.96 -14.23 3.49
C ASP A 30 -2.38 -14.10 2.94
N GLU A 31 -3.34 -13.68 3.76
CA GLU A 31 -4.70 -13.44 3.30
C GLU A 31 -4.83 -12.18 2.47
N GLN A 32 -4.06 -11.13 2.80
CA GLN A 32 -4.16 -9.84 2.15
C GLN A 32 -3.25 -9.70 0.93
N ILE A 33 -2.20 -10.49 0.87
CA ILE A 33 -1.15 -10.34 -0.15
C ILE A 33 -1.08 -11.61 -0.99
N ALA A 34 -1.22 -11.46 -2.31
CA ALA A 34 -1.20 -12.59 -3.23
C ALA A 34 0.15 -13.31 -3.22
N GLU A 35 0.12 -14.59 -3.57
CA GLU A 35 1.34 -15.40 -3.60
C GLU A 35 2.38 -14.87 -4.59
N ASP A 36 1.92 -14.27 -5.68
CA ASP A 36 2.80 -13.74 -6.71
C ASP A 36 3.09 -12.24 -6.55
N PHE A 37 2.83 -11.69 -5.36
CA PHE A 37 3.06 -10.28 -5.09
C PHE A 37 4.52 -9.91 -5.27
N ASN A 38 4.74 -8.70 -5.81
CA ASN A 38 6.06 -8.07 -5.77
C ASN A 38 5.89 -6.56 -5.66
N GLU A 39 6.97 -5.89 -5.30
CA GLU A 39 6.96 -4.46 -5.07
C GLU A 39 8.15 -3.79 -5.74
N VAL A 40 7.95 -2.55 -6.17
CA VAL A 40 9.04 -1.67 -6.57
C VAL A 40 9.00 -0.47 -5.64
N GLY A 41 10.03 -0.32 -4.81
CA GLY A 41 10.11 0.81 -3.90
C GLY A 41 10.36 2.11 -4.64
N ALA A 42 10.14 3.22 -3.93
CA ALA A 42 10.30 4.55 -4.53
C ALA A 42 11.73 4.83 -4.99
N SER A 43 12.71 4.10 -4.48
CA SER A 43 14.11 4.19 -4.91
C SER A 43 14.37 3.44 -6.21
N GLY A 44 13.39 2.67 -6.71
CA GLY A 44 13.55 1.81 -7.85
C GLY A 44 13.95 0.38 -7.51
N ARG A 45 14.23 0.09 -6.26
CA ARG A 45 14.61 -1.25 -5.86
C ARG A 45 13.41 -2.19 -5.90
N ARG A 46 13.62 -3.39 -6.41
CA ARG A 46 12.60 -4.43 -6.45
C ARG A 46 12.64 -5.26 -5.17
N TYR A 47 11.46 -5.59 -4.66
CA TYR A 47 11.31 -6.41 -3.46
C TYR A 47 10.42 -7.60 -3.76
N SER A 48 10.87 -8.79 -3.34
CA SER A 48 10.04 -9.98 -3.43
C SER A 48 8.99 -9.98 -2.34
N ARG A 49 7.99 -10.84 -2.50
CA ARG A 49 6.96 -11.02 -1.48
C ARG A 49 7.57 -11.37 -0.11
N SER A 50 8.55 -12.29 -0.11
CA SER A 50 9.15 -12.72 1.15
C SER A 50 9.94 -11.61 1.82
N GLU A 51 10.61 -10.75 1.05
CA GLU A 51 11.30 -9.58 1.60
C GLU A 51 10.31 -8.60 2.23
N VAL A 52 9.20 -8.34 1.55
CA VAL A 52 8.16 -7.45 2.08
C VAL A 52 7.56 -8.04 3.35
N LYS A 53 7.25 -9.34 3.35
CA LYS A 53 6.68 -10.02 4.51
C LYS A 53 7.62 -9.91 5.72
N GLU A 54 8.90 -10.12 5.52
CA GLU A 54 9.89 -10.01 6.59
C GLU A 54 9.89 -8.62 7.20
N VAL A 55 9.86 -7.58 6.37
CA VAL A 55 9.85 -6.20 6.86
C VAL A 55 8.57 -5.89 7.62
N VAL A 56 7.42 -6.28 7.07
CA VAL A 56 6.12 -6.00 7.70
C VAL A 56 6.01 -6.70 9.05
N LEU A 57 6.35 -7.99 9.10
CA LEU A 57 6.30 -8.74 10.36
C LEU A 57 7.34 -8.22 11.35
N GLY A 58 8.51 -7.81 10.86
CA GLY A 58 9.55 -7.22 11.70
C GLY A 58 9.10 -5.91 12.34
N ARG A 59 8.34 -5.08 11.64
CA ARG A 59 7.78 -3.86 12.22
C ARG A 59 6.80 -4.19 13.34
N LEU A 60 5.96 -5.19 13.12
CA LEU A 60 4.99 -5.62 14.13
C LEU A 60 5.68 -6.16 15.37
N GLU A 61 6.83 -6.79 15.21
CA GLU A 61 7.62 -7.32 16.32
C GLU A 61 8.61 -6.31 16.91
N GLY A 62 8.74 -5.14 16.28
CA GLY A 62 9.65 -4.11 16.74
C GLY A 62 11.09 -4.28 16.29
N THR A 63 11.39 -5.21 15.37
CA THR A 63 12.74 -5.45 14.88
C THR A 63 13.08 -4.62 13.64
N HIS A 64 12.08 -4.03 13.00
CA HIS A 64 12.25 -3.12 11.89
C HIS A 64 11.57 -1.79 12.20
N ALA A 65 12.16 -0.70 11.76
CA ALA A 65 11.59 0.63 11.95
C ALA A 65 10.33 0.80 11.08
N ASP A 66 9.36 1.53 11.61
CA ASP A 66 8.17 1.91 10.86
C ASP A 66 8.44 3.22 10.14
N SER A 67 8.52 3.17 8.82
CA SER A 67 8.80 4.36 8.00
C SER A 67 7.69 5.40 8.06
N LEU A 68 6.50 5.05 8.55
CA LEU A 68 5.38 5.98 8.68
C LEU A 68 5.12 6.38 10.14
N ALA A 69 6.05 6.06 11.05
CA ALA A 69 5.87 6.35 12.48
C ALA A 69 5.71 7.84 12.77
N ASP A 70 6.32 8.70 11.95
CA ASP A 70 6.26 10.16 12.13
C ASP A 70 5.05 10.79 11.48
N GLY A 71 4.12 9.97 11.02
CA GLY A 71 2.89 10.43 10.42
C GLY A 71 2.91 10.41 8.90
N TYR A 72 1.71 10.40 8.32
CA TYR A 72 1.56 10.45 6.88
C TYR A 72 0.19 11.04 6.53
N ARG A 73 0.07 11.46 5.28
CA ARG A 73 -1.19 11.92 4.72
C ARG A 73 -1.35 11.31 3.33
N ILE A 74 -2.56 10.86 3.02
CA ILE A 74 -2.90 10.36 1.70
C ILE A 74 -3.69 11.42 0.97
N GLU A 75 -3.27 11.75 -0.25
CA GLU A 75 -3.92 12.73 -1.10
C GLU A 75 -4.18 12.16 -2.48
N GLU A 76 -5.15 12.73 -3.17
CA GLU A 76 -5.46 12.37 -4.56
C GLU A 76 -5.73 10.88 -4.73
N ALA A 77 -6.36 10.26 -3.74
CA ALA A 77 -6.66 8.83 -3.81
C ALA A 77 -7.81 8.56 -4.76
N GLU A 78 -7.61 7.61 -5.64
CA GLU A 78 -8.66 7.16 -6.55
C GLU A 78 -8.53 5.67 -6.79
N SER A 79 -9.63 5.03 -7.13
CA SER A 79 -9.66 3.63 -7.46
C SER A 79 -10.41 3.41 -8.76
N ARG A 80 -10.05 2.35 -9.47
CA ARG A 80 -10.75 1.98 -10.70
C ARG A 80 -10.73 0.48 -10.88
N ILE A 81 -11.78 -0.02 -11.52
CA ILE A 81 -11.89 -1.43 -11.87
C ILE A 81 -11.32 -1.61 -13.27
N LEU A 82 -10.34 -2.50 -13.38
CA LEU A 82 -9.70 -2.79 -14.67
C LEU A 82 -10.32 -4.03 -15.33
N ALA A 83 -10.82 -4.95 -14.53
CA ALA A 83 -11.54 -6.14 -14.97
C ALA A 83 -12.42 -6.59 -13.80
N ASP A 84 -13.26 -7.58 -14.01
CA ASP A 84 -14.17 -8.05 -12.95
C ASP A 84 -13.46 -8.42 -11.67
N ASP A 85 -12.23 -8.88 -11.78
CA ASP A 85 -11.45 -9.35 -10.64
C ASP A 85 -10.14 -8.58 -10.44
N VAL A 86 -9.99 -7.42 -11.09
CA VAL A 86 -8.77 -6.61 -10.98
C VAL A 86 -9.14 -5.16 -10.75
N ALA A 87 -8.54 -4.56 -9.72
CA ALA A 87 -8.74 -3.16 -9.39
C ALA A 87 -7.41 -2.50 -9.11
N GLN A 88 -7.36 -1.19 -9.28
CA GLN A 88 -6.17 -0.40 -8.99
C GLN A 88 -6.55 0.76 -8.09
N VAL A 89 -5.69 1.01 -7.09
CA VAL A 89 -5.80 2.19 -6.24
C VAL A 89 -4.55 3.03 -6.47
N LEU A 90 -4.77 4.31 -6.77
CA LEU A 90 -3.69 5.28 -6.97
C LEU A 90 -3.79 6.35 -5.89
N TYR A 91 -2.67 6.76 -5.35
CA TYR A 91 -2.68 7.81 -4.33
C TYR A 91 -1.31 8.45 -4.20
N THR A 92 -1.29 9.61 -3.55
CA THR A 92 -0.06 10.30 -3.18
C THR A 92 0.14 10.14 -1.69
N LEU A 93 1.30 9.66 -1.28
CA LEU A 93 1.65 9.49 0.12
C LEU A 93 2.63 10.59 0.51
N CYS A 94 2.21 11.41 1.48
CA CYS A 94 3.01 12.52 1.99
C CYS A 94 3.53 12.15 3.38
N THR A 95 4.84 12.17 3.55
CA THR A 95 5.49 11.97 4.84
C THR A 95 6.45 13.12 5.07
N PRO A 96 6.94 13.33 6.30
CA PRO A 96 7.96 14.36 6.53
C PRO A 96 9.17 14.13 5.65
N GLY A 97 9.51 15.09 4.82
CA GLY A 97 10.67 15.03 3.96
C GLY A 97 10.49 14.33 2.62
N ARG A 98 9.29 13.80 2.33
CA ARG A 98 9.14 13.02 1.12
C ARG A 98 7.69 12.92 0.66
N VAL A 99 7.49 13.06 -0.66
CA VAL A 99 6.20 12.83 -1.30
C VAL A 99 6.39 11.75 -2.37
N THR A 100 5.53 10.74 -2.35
CA THR A 100 5.62 9.64 -3.32
C THR A 100 4.26 9.38 -3.94
N ARG A 101 4.25 9.01 -5.22
CA ARG A 101 3.08 8.48 -5.89
C ARG A 101 3.11 6.97 -5.81
N ARG A 102 2.00 6.40 -5.41
CA ARG A 102 1.89 4.97 -5.18
C ARG A 102 0.68 4.39 -5.85
N SER A 103 0.79 3.12 -6.19
CA SER A 103 -0.29 2.38 -6.80
C SER A 103 -0.31 0.99 -6.17
N THR A 104 -1.51 0.47 -5.94
CA THR A 104 -1.66 -0.92 -5.55
C THR A 104 -2.58 -1.59 -6.55
N LEU A 105 -2.12 -2.67 -7.13
CA LEU A 105 -2.93 -3.49 -8.00
C LEU A 105 -3.50 -4.63 -7.17
N TYR A 106 -4.83 -4.74 -7.17
CA TYR A 106 -5.56 -5.77 -6.43
C TYR A 106 -6.18 -6.77 -7.37
N ARG A 107 -6.15 -8.02 -6.97
CA ARG A 107 -6.85 -9.09 -7.69
C ARG A 107 -7.81 -9.75 -6.72
N ARG A 108 -9.05 -9.97 -7.15
CA ARG A 108 -10.05 -10.63 -6.33
C ARG A 108 -9.91 -12.14 -6.45
N ARG A 109 -9.90 -12.80 -5.29
CA ARG A 109 -9.89 -14.24 -5.20
C ARG A 109 -11.09 -14.63 -4.36
N GLY A 110 -12.12 -15.21 -5.00
CA GLY A 110 -13.39 -15.40 -4.34
C GLY A 110 -14.03 -14.07 -3.98
N SER A 111 -14.30 -13.85 -2.70
CA SER A 111 -14.85 -12.58 -2.21
C SER A 111 -13.78 -11.65 -1.66
N ALA A 112 -12.52 -12.07 -1.67
CA ALA A 112 -11.43 -11.31 -1.05
C ALA A 112 -10.54 -10.66 -2.11
N TRP A 113 -10.13 -9.42 -1.84
CA TRP A 113 -9.15 -8.72 -2.66
C TRP A 113 -7.76 -8.92 -2.07
N GLN A 114 -6.79 -9.22 -2.93
CA GLN A 114 -5.39 -9.38 -2.52
C GLN A 114 -4.51 -8.44 -3.33
N ALA A 115 -3.55 -7.82 -2.66
CA ALA A 115 -2.57 -6.97 -3.34
C ALA A 115 -1.62 -7.85 -4.16
N VAL A 116 -1.39 -7.47 -5.41
CA VAL A 116 -0.55 -8.21 -6.36
C VAL A 116 0.74 -7.45 -6.66
N PHE A 117 0.66 -6.13 -6.72
CA PHE A 117 1.79 -5.31 -7.11
C PHE A 117 1.67 -3.93 -6.48
N HIS A 118 2.78 -3.38 -6.03
CA HIS A 118 2.79 -2.08 -5.37
C HIS A 118 4.05 -1.31 -5.74
N PRO A 119 4.00 -0.48 -6.79
CA PRO A 119 5.11 0.42 -7.12
C PRO A 119 4.96 1.77 -6.44
N GLY A 120 6.07 2.45 -6.23
CA GLY A 120 6.09 3.81 -5.73
C GLY A 120 7.16 4.62 -6.45
N THR A 121 6.93 5.94 -6.58
CA THR A 121 7.86 6.85 -7.23
C THR A 121 7.91 8.15 -6.44
N VAL A 122 9.11 8.65 -6.19
CA VAL A 122 9.29 9.96 -5.55
C VAL A 122 8.85 11.05 -6.51
N ILE A 123 8.07 12.00 -6.00
CA ILE A 123 7.70 13.18 -6.78
C ILE A 123 8.80 14.22 -6.57
N GLU A 124 9.56 14.46 -7.60
CA GLU A 124 10.67 15.39 -7.54
C GLU A 124 10.15 16.83 -7.45
N GLY A 125 10.76 17.60 -6.55
CA GLY A 125 10.40 19.00 -6.41
C GLY A 125 9.17 19.27 -5.55
N GLU A 126 8.47 18.23 -5.11
CA GLU A 126 7.31 18.41 -4.25
C GLU A 126 7.70 18.58 -2.79
N THR A 127 6.94 19.43 -2.10
CA THR A 127 7.13 19.62 -0.68
C THR A 127 6.37 18.56 0.07
N ALA A 128 7.06 17.87 0.97
CA ALA A 128 6.45 16.86 1.81
C ALA A 128 5.55 17.51 2.88
N LEU A 129 5.11 16.73 3.86
CA LEU A 129 4.37 17.26 4.99
C LEU A 129 5.19 18.38 5.63
N SER A 130 4.61 19.55 5.66
CA SER A 130 5.30 20.73 6.16
C SER A 130 4.40 21.48 7.12
N SER A 131 5.00 22.01 8.20
CA SER A 131 4.27 22.74 9.19
C SER A 131 3.84 24.12 8.74
N ASP A 132 4.43 24.65 7.71
CA ASP A 132 4.12 25.98 7.21
C ASP A 132 3.13 25.97 6.05
N ASP A 133 2.65 24.81 5.69
CA ASP A 133 1.62 24.69 4.67
C ASP A 133 0.22 24.94 5.19
#